data_f17296ab4ef362733dc49f346ab0fcbe
#
_entry.id   f17296ab4ef362733dc49f346ab0fcbe
#
_cell.length_a   1.000
_cell.length_b   1.000
_cell.length_c   1.000
_cell.angle_alpha   90.00
_cell.angle_beta   90.00
_cell.angle_gamma   90.00
#
_symmetry.space_group_name_H-M   'P 1'
#
loop_
_entity.id
_entity.type
_entity.pdbx_description
1 polymer ?
#
loop_
_entity_poly.entity_id
_entity_poly.type
_entity_poly.pdbx_seq_one_letter_code
_entity_poly.pdbx_strand_id
1 'polypeptide(L)'
;MKEMTQKARELYTSIGVSLEEEPKIKIEPALTADFILDEEQKTITAKDPQQLFYGLTTYYLNQVTKKQQKNSYTAQIKERCLMIDIGRKYFSLKELKALVHSMAFFQFTHLQVHFSENEGFRIESERFPEIVSTEHLTKTEIRELITYAKGYGIEIIPDFDSPGHLKQVLATYPEWCLPNATGGVDARALNILDQEAVAFIREIYKEYAELFVDSHYFHIGADEFVDFDRLEEFPTLVEAAKEAYGPEASGIEVFIAYVNDLVDYVTDLGFVVRVWNDGFYRLNRKEQLSLTKNCEISYWTRWNQNMAPVALYFDKGYSVINHNDNFFYYVVGEAAGYTYPTYEKISDEFTLTTFANGQQVTQEQLAQTPAIALAIWADIPDAKEGAAVITEAFWLQAIISLKVYEETDPGKETFSQLFQKWQSLLTKER
;
A
#
# COMPACT_ATOMS: atom_id res chain seq x y z
N MET A 1 3.93 22.52 -17.00
CA MET A 1 3.70 21.91 -18.32
C MET A 1 4.98 21.41 -18.98
N LYS A 2 5.96 22.27 -19.32
CA LYS A 2 7.22 21.81 -19.97
C LYS A 2 7.95 20.75 -19.16
N GLU A 3 8.06 20.92 -17.87
CA GLU A 3 8.70 19.95 -16.98
C GLU A 3 8.01 18.58 -17.01
N MET A 4 6.68 18.55 -16.93
CA MET A 4 5.92 17.29 -17.00
C MET A 4 6.03 16.61 -18.35
N THR A 5 6.00 17.37 -19.45
CA THR A 5 6.25 16.81 -20.79
C THR A 5 7.64 16.20 -20.87
N GLN A 6 8.65 16.89 -20.35
CA GLN A 6 10.01 16.39 -20.30
C GLN A 6 10.10 15.11 -19.45
N LYS A 7 9.50 15.08 -18.26
CA LYS A 7 9.49 13.91 -17.37
C LYS A 7 8.80 12.71 -17.99
N ALA A 8 7.62 12.91 -18.58
CA ALA A 8 6.92 11.83 -19.29
C ALA A 8 7.74 11.30 -20.47
N ARG A 9 8.45 12.17 -21.20
CA ARG A 9 9.34 11.77 -22.29
C ARG A 9 10.55 10.99 -21.76
N GLU A 10 11.21 11.49 -20.72
CA GLU A 10 12.37 10.85 -20.08
C GLU A 10 12.03 9.45 -19.56
N LEU A 11 10.80 9.23 -19.04
CA LEU A 11 10.32 7.93 -18.59
C LEU A 11 10.51 6.83 -19.66
N TYR A 12 10.24 7.14 -20.91
CA TYR A 12 10.37 6.20 -22.04
C TYR A 12 11.75 6.23 -22.68
N THR A 13 12.35 7.41 -22.87
CA THR A 13 13.64 7.53 -23.57
C THR A 13 14.81 7.01 -22.74
N SER A 14 14.72 7.05 -21.40
CA SER A 14 15.73 6.50 -20.48
C SER A 14 15.93 4.98 -20.63
N ILE A 15 14.93 4.27 -21.08
CA ILE A 15 14.99 2.83 -21.38
C ILE A 15 15.18 2.53 -22.87
N GLY A 16 15.53 3.54 -23.68
CA GLY A 16 15.82 3.37 -25.10
C GLY A 16 14.57 3.21 -25.99
N VAL A 17 13.42 3.73 -25.55
CA VAL A 17 12.25 3.90 -26.41
C VAL A 17 12.43 5.13 -27.27
N SER A 18 12.28 4.97 -28.60
CA SER A 18 12.22 6.11 -29.53
C SER A 18 10.78 6.59 -29.58
N LEU A 19 10.57 7.86 -29.28
CA LEU A 19 9.27 8.51 -29.34
C LEU A 19 9.17 9.37 -30.60
N GLU A 20 7.99 9.38 -31.20
CA GLU A 20 7.65 10.25 -32.31
C GLU A 20 7.50 11.72 -31.88
N GLU A 21 6.75 12.50 -32.62
CA GLU A 21 6.49 13.92 -32.34
C GLU A 21 5.81 14.13 -30.98
N GLU A 22 6.10 15.26 -30.35
CA GLU A 22 5.43 15.68 -29.13
C GLU A 22 3.99 16.11 -29.43
N PRO A 23 3.02 15.74 -28.54
CA PRO A 23 1.64 16.18 -28.71
C PRO A 23 1.50 17.65 -28.35
N LYS A 24 0.49 18.30 -28.90
CA LYS A 24 0.00 19.59 -28.40
C LYS A 24 -0.70 19.36 -27.07
N ILE A 25 -0.46 20.24 -26.10
CA ILE A 25 -1.01 20.10 -24.76
C ILE A 25 -1.92 21.27 -24.39
N LYS A 26 -3.02 20.97 -23.68
CA LYS A 26 -3.96 21.94 -23.15
C LYS A 26 -4.37 21.54 -21.74
N ILE A 27 -4.42 22.51 -20.82
CA ILE A 27 -5.04 22.33 -19.50
C ILE A 27 -6.40 23.00 -19.53
N GLU A 28 -7.43 22.24 -19.14
CA GLU A 28 -8.82 22.69 -19.08
C GLU A 28 -9.47 22.22 -17.76
N PRO A 29 -9.43 23.04 -16.70
CA PRO A 29 -9.92 22.65 -15.36
C PRO A 29 -11.40 22.25 -15.31
N ALA A 30 -12.20 22.71 -16.28
CA ALA A 30 -13.62 22.36 -16.39
C ALA A 30 -13.89 21.05 -17.14
N LEU A 31 -12.82 20.35 -17.57
CA LEU A 31 -12.94 19.06 -18.25
C LEU A 31 -13.64 18.04 -17.33
N THR A 32 -14.63 17.32 -17.84
CA THR A 32 -15.33 16.28 -17.09
C THR A 32 -14.50 15.00 -16.97
N ALA A 33 -13.73 14.66 -18.01
CA ALA A 33 -12.75 13.60 -17.97
C ALA A 33 -11.47 14.03 -17.25
N ASP A 34 -10.64 13.09 -16.84
CA ASP A 34 -9.31 13.37 -16.30
C ASP A 34 -8.40 13.89 -17.42
N PHE A 35 -8.41 13.22 -18.58
CA PHE A 35 -7.75 13.69 -19.79
C PHE A 35 -8.41 13.11 -21.06
N ILE A 36 -8.17 13.79 -22.19
CA ILE A 36 -8.62 13.40 -23.53
C ILE A 36 -7.42 13.33 -24.47
N LEU A 37 -7.33 12.25 -25.26
CA LEU A 37 -6.35 12.06 -26.32
C LEU A 37 -7.04 12.19 -27.69
N ASP A 38 -6.63 13.18 -28.48
CA ASP A 38 -7.04 13.32 -29.88
C ASP A 38 -5.84 12.94 -30.78
N GLU A 39 -5.87 11.74 -31.33
CA GLU A 39 -4.78 11.24 -32.18
C GLU A 39 -4.69 11.96 -33.52
N GLU A 40 -5.82 12.33 -34.12
CA GLU A 40 -5.82 13.00 -35.42
C GLU A 40 -5.14 14.37 -35.31
N GLN A 41 -5.45 15.12 -34.26
CA GLN A 41 -4.85 16.42 -33.98
C GLN A 41 -3.54 16.36 -33.20
N LYS A 42 -3.15 15.17 -32.74
CA LYS A 42 -2.02 14.93 -31.80
C LYS A 42 -2.09 15.88 -30.59
N THR A 43 -3.27 15.91 -29.93
CA THR A 43 -3.55 16.85 -28.84
C THR A 43 -3.91 16.09 -27.58
N ILE A 44 -3.38 16.52 -26.43
CA ILE A 44 -3.77 16.08 -25.09
C ILE A 44 -4.44 17.24 -24.39
N THR A 45 -5.70 17.06 -23.98
CA THR A 45 -6.40 17.98 -23.08
C THR A 45 -6.54 17.31 -21.72
N ALA A 46 -6.07 17.95 -20.68
CA ALA A 46 -6.11 17.40 -19.32
C ALA A 46 -6.70 18.41 -18.32
N LYS A 47 -7.30 17.90 -17.26
CA LYS A 47 -7.93 18.70 -16.23
C LYS A 47 -6.94 19.52 -15.39
N ASP A 48 -5.79 18.96 -15.11
CA ASP A 48 -4.74 19.56 -14.29
C ASP A 48 -3.34 19.02 -14.72
N PRO A 49 -2.25 19.52 -14.13
CA PRO A 49 -0.91 19.06 -14.48
C PRO A 49 -0.65 17.57 -14.20
N GLN A 50 -1.24 16.97 -13.16
CA GLN A 50 -1.06 15.55 -12.88
C GLN A 50 -1.77 14.70 -13.93
N GLN A 51 -2.99 15.07 -14.30
CA GLN A 51 -3.74 14.38 -15.36
C GLN A 51 -3.07 14.60 -16.75
N LEU A 52 -2.38 15.72 -16.94
CA LEU A 52 -1.55 15.90 -18.13
C LEU A 52 -0.39 14.89 -18.17
N PHE A 53 0.28 14.65 -17.04
CA PHE A 53 1.32 13.63 -16.98
C PHE A 53 0.78 12.24 -17.33
N TYR A 54 -0.38 11.86 -16.81
CA TYR A 54 -1.04 10.59 -17.15
C TYR A 54 -1.46 10.53 -18.63
N GLY A 55 -2.00 11.61 -19.17
CA GLY A 55 -2.30 11.70 -20.60
C GLY A 55 -1.05 11.56 -21.48
N LEU A 56 0.06 12.17 -21.09
CA LEU A 56 1.35 12.03 -21.81
C LEU A 56 1.89 10.60 -21.72
N THR A 57 1.84 9.97 -20.54
CA THR A 57 2.30 8.58 -20.38
C THR A 57 1.44 7.63 -21.22
N THR A 58 0.11 7.82 -21.24
CA THR A 58 -0.79 7.04 -22.10
C THR A 58 -0.51 7.27 -23.58
N TYR A 59 -0.31 8.53 -23.99
CA TYR A 59 0.02 8.87 -25.39
C TYR A 59 1.30 8.17 -25.87
N TYR A 60 2.35 8.18 -25.05
CA TYR A 60 3.59 7.49 -25.39
C TYR A 60 3.44 5.96 -25.30
N LEU A 61 2.66 5.45 -24.36
CA LEU A 61 2.34 4.04 -24.27
C LEU A 61 1.65 3.54 -25.55
N ASN A 62 0.66 4.30 -26.06
CA ASN A 62 -0.03 4.00 -27.31
C ASN A 62 0.94 3.97 -28.51
N GLN A 63 1.93 4.85 -28.56
CA GLN A 63 2.96 4.79 -29.61
C GLN A 63 3.79 3.50 -29.53
N VAL A 64 4.17 3.07 -28.33
CA VAL A 64 4.96 1.83 -28.12
C VAL A 64 4.15 0.60 -28.42
N THR A 65 2.92 0.57 -27.97
CA THR A 65 2.01 -0.60 -28.10
C THR A 65 1.31 -0.62 -29.46
N LYS A 66 1.32 0.49 -30.21
CA LYS A 66 0.59 0.71 -31.46
C LYS A 66 -0.92 0.47 -31.29
N LYS A 67 -1.46 0.74 -30.13
CA LYS A 67 -2.88 0.61 -29.79
C LYS A 67 -3.34 1.85 -29.03
N GLN A 68 -4.40 2.48 -29.53
CA GLN A 68 -5.21 3.42 -28.76
C GLN A 68 -6.47 2.71 -28.29
N GLN A 69 -6.78 2.83 -27.01
CA GLN A 69 -7.92 2.17 -26.39
C GLN A 69 -9.16 3.07 -26.38
N LYS A 70 -8.96 4.31 -25.97
CA LYS A 70 -10.00 5.32 -25.77
C LYS A 70 -9.50 6.70 -26.17
N ASN A 71 -10.46 7.62 -26.41
CA ASN A 71 -10.14 9.04 -26.57
C ASN A 71 -10.30 9.79 -25.24
N SER A 72 -11.17 9.33 -24.33
CA SER A 72 -11.48 9.99 -23.06
C SER A 72 -11.24 9.03 -21.89
N TYR A 73 -10.51 9.50 -20.90
CA TYR A 73 -10.06 8.73 -19.74
C TYR A 73 -10.56 9.37 -18.45
N THR A 74 -11.17 8.56 -17.59
CA THR A 74 -11.59 8.91 -16.24
C THR A 74 -11.32 7.71 -15.35
N ALA A 75 -10.46 7.85 -14.35
CA ALA A 75 -10.17 6.80 -13.41
C ALA A 75 -11.36 6.60 -12.46
N GLN A 76 -11.87 5.39 -12.38
CA GLN A 76 -12.98 5.03 -11.49
C GLN A 76 -12.55 5.02 -10.00
N ILE A 77 -11.27 4.76 -9.75
CA ILE A 77 -10.64 4.84 -8.43
C ILE A 77 -9.45 5.79 -8.55
N LYS A 78 -9.40 6.78 -7.65
CA LYS A 78 -8.41 7.87 -7.76
C LYS A 78 -6.99 7.43 -7.45
N GLU A 79 -6.80 6.57 -6.45
CA GLU A 79 -5.50 6.11 -6.01
C GLU A 79 -5.25 4.68 -6.49
N ARG A 80 -4.13 4.48 -7.15
CA ARG A 80 -3.57 3.18 -7.52
C ARG A 80 -2.31 3.03 -6.69
N CYS A 81 -2.39 2.23 -5.63
CA CYS A 81 -1.30 2.00 -4.70
C CYS A 81 -0.59 0.68 -5.02
N LEU A 82 0.72 0.65 -4.84
CA LEU A 82 1.49 -0.57 -4.72
C LEU A 82 2.14 -0.57 -3.34
N MET A 83 1.96 -1.63 -2.58
CA MET A 83 2.66 -1.86 -1.32
C MET A 83 3.79 -2.86 -1.55
N ILE A 84 4.95 -2.62 -0.93
CA ILE A 84 6.09 -3.54 -0.96
C ILE A 84 6.62 -3.76 0.45
N ASP A 85 6.71 -5.04 0.83
CA ASP A 85 7.28 -5.49 2.10
C ASP A 85 8.80 -5.54 2.01
N ILE A 86 9.45 -4.49 2.53
CA ILE A 86 10.91 -4.49 2.68
C ILE A 86 11.34 -4.93 4.08
N GLY A 87 10.41 -5.05 5.04
CA GLY A 87 10.67 -5.53 6.38
C GLY A 87 11.16 -6.99 6.38
N ARG A 88 10.47 -7.88 5.66
CA ARG A 88 10.88 -9.27 5.51
C ARG A 88 12.03 -9.45 4.53
N LYS A 89 12.02 -8.75 3.38
CA LYS A 89 13.04 -8.85 2.35
C LYS A 89 13.65 -7.50 2.01
N TYR A 90 14.98 -7.38 2.08
CA TYR A 90 15.65 -6.16 1.63
C TYR A 90 15.51 -5.98 0.11
N PHE A 91 15.09 -4.78 -0.29
CA PHE A 91 15.13 -4.30 -1.67
C PHE A 91 16.03 -3.07 -1.74
N SER A 92 16.97 -3.09 -2.67
CA SER A 92 17.88 -1.98 -2.88
C SER A 92 17.17 -0.74 -3.43
N LEU A 93 17.74 0.46 -3.21
CA LEU A 93 17.23 1.69 -3.81
C LEU A 93 17.09 1.58 -5.34
N LYS A 94 18.01 0.85 -6.01
CA LYS A 94 17.93 0.60 -7.46
C LYS A 94 16.67 -0.17 -7.84
N GLU A 95 16.35 -1.21 -7.10
CA GLU A 95 15.15 -2.04 -7.33
C GLU A 95 13.88 -1.23 -7.08
N LEU A 96 13.83 -0.47 -5.98
CA LEU A 96 12.69 0.40 -5.69
C LEU A 96 12.49 1.50 -6.74
N LYS A 97 13.57 2.07 -7.28
CA LYS A 97 13.47 3.01 -8.41
C LYS A 97 12.97 2.36 -9.68
N ALA A 98 13.38 1.12 -9.97
CA ALA A 98 12.86 0.38 -11.13
C ALA A 98 11.35 0.08 -10.95
N LEU A 99 10.92 -0.23 -9.72
CA LEU A 99 9.50 -0.39 -9.39
C LEU A 99 8.72 0.92 -9.62
N VAL A 100 9.19 2.04 -9.07
CA VAL A 100 8.60 3.37 -9.30
C VAL A 100 8.52 3.71 -10.79
N HIS A 101 9.54 3.33 -11.57
CA HIS A 101 9.56 3.56 -13.00
C HIS A 101 8.43 2.81 -13.73
N SER A 102 8.19 1.54 -13.40
CA SER A 102 7.05 0.79 -13.96
C SER A 102 5.70 1.33 -13.46
N MET A 103 5.62 1.73 -12.21
CA MET A 103 4.43 2.39 -11.65
C MET A 103 4.04 3.64 -12.44
N ALA A 104 5.03 4.42 -12.87
CA ALA A 104 4.79 5.62 -13.67
C ALA A 104 4.22 5.31 -15.07
N PHE A 105 4.62 4.21 -15.73
CA PHE A 105 4.01 3.78 -17.00
C PHE A 105 2.52 3.52 -16.86
N PHE A 106 2.14 2.88 -15.76
CA PHE A 106 0.78 2.42 -15.49
C PHE A 106 0.01 3.35 -14.55
N GLN A 107 0.53 4.59 -14.38
CA GLN A 107 -0.14 5.67 -13.67
C GLN A 107 -0.50 5.33 -12.22
N PHE A 108 0.31 4.50 -11.56
CA PHE A 108 0.21 4.33 -10.12
C PHE A 108 0.54 5.64 -9.41
N THR A 109 -0.13 5.88 -8.31
CA THR A 109 -0.10 7.17 -7.61
C THR A 109 0.65 7.13 -6.30
N HIS A 110 0.72 5.95 -5.66
CA HIS A 110 1.32 5.77 -4.34
C HIS A 110 2.14 4.49 -4.28
N LEU A 111 3.30 4.58 -3.63
CA LEU A 111 4.11 3.44 -3.21
C LEU A 111 4.10 3.40 -1.67
N GLN A 112 3.39 2.44 -1.10
CA GLN A 112 3.43 2.15 0.33
C GLN A 112 4.65 1.25 0.60
N VAL A 113 5.54 1.69 1.47
CA VAL A 113 6.75 0.93 1.81
C VAL A 113 6.63 0.44 3.25
N HIS A 114 6.49 -0.87 3.38
CA HIS A 114 6.38 -1.56 4.66
C HIS A 114 7.78 -1.83 5.21
N PHE A 115 8.22 -0.99 6.16
CA PHE A 115 9.60 -0.92 6.62
C PHE A 115 9.94 -1.87 7.75
N SER A 116 8.93 -2.31 8.52
CA SER A 116 9.12 -3.08 9.74
C SER A 116 8.25 -4.32 9.78
N GLU A 117 8.84 -5.42 10.23
CA GLU A 117 8.23 -6.73 10.35
C GLU A 117 8.91 -7.59 11.43
N ASN A 118 8.39 -8.80 11.65
CA ASN A 118 8.99 -9.78 12.55
C ASN A 118 10.44 -10.11 12.17
N GLU A 119 10.79 -10.06 10.89
CA GLU A 119 12.08 -10.44 10.33
C GLU A 119 13.05 -9.28 10.19
N GLY A 120 12.57 -8.04 10.21
CA GLY A 120 13.45 -6.91 10.01
C GLY A 120 12.83 -5.54 10.25
N PHE A 121 13.70 -4.59 10.51
CA PHE A 121 13.44 -3.15 10.56
C PHE A 121 14.42 -2.49 9.59
N ARG A 122 13.97 -2.15 8.37
CA ARG A 122 14.90 -1.90 7.25
C ARG A 122 14.96 -0.45 6.78
N ILE A 123 14.92 0.45 7.73
CA ILE A 123 15.19 1.87 7.53
C ILE A 123 16.09 2.38 8.65
N GLU A 124 17.03 3.26 8.31
CA GLU A 124 17.92 3.90 9.27
C GLU A 124 17.14 4.64 10.36
N SER A 125 17.46 4.40 11.64
CA SER A 125 17.00 5.18 12.77
C SER A 125 18.19 5.85 13.47
N GLU A 126 18.06 7.15 13.73
CA GLU A 126 19.03 7.89 14.54
C GLU A 126 18.70 7.80 16.01
N ARG A 127 17.40 7.61 16.34
CA ARG A 127 16.95 7.52 17.74
C ARG A 127 17.16 6.12 18.32
N PHE A 128 16.94 5.08 17.50
CA PHE A 128 16.96 3.69 17.91
C PHE A 128 17.79 2.83 16.93
N PRO A 129 19.10 3.11 16.77
CA PRO A 129 19.92 2.37 15.80
C PRO A 129 20.04 0.88 16.12
N GLU A 130 19.79 0.48 17.37
CA GLU A 130 19.85 -0.92 17.84
C GLU A 130 18.73 -1.82 17.33
N ILE A 131 17.59 -1.26 16.89
CA ILE A 131 16.51 -2.07 16.30
C ILE A 131 16.69 -2.30 14.80
N VAL A 132 17.59 -1.54 14.15
CA VAL A 132 17.77 -1.54 12.70
C VAL A 132 18.47 -2.81 12.24
N SER A 133 17.93 -3.45 11.20
CA SER A 133 18.54 -4.61 10.57
C SER A 133 19.85 -4.25 9.87
N THR A 134 20.75 -5.24 9.70
CA THR A 134 22.03 -5.03 9.01
C THR A 134 21.86 -4.50 7.59
N GLU A 135 20.95 -5.10 6.83
CA GLU A 135 20.55 -4.61 5.51
C GLU A 135 19.35 -3.67 5.68
N HIS A 136 19.53 -2.40 5.41
CA HIS A 136 18.50 -1.37 5.52
C HIS A 136 18.77 -0.24 4.54
N LEU A 137 17.78 0.58 4.29
CA LEU A 137 17.91 1.82 3.54
C LEU A 137 18.30 2.97 4.49
N THR A 138 19.27 3.76 4.09
CA THR A 138 19.64 4.98 4.79
C THR A 138 18.57 6.06 4.59
N LYS A 139 18.45 7.00 5.51
CA LYS A 139 17.57 8.17 5.33
C LYS A 139 17.92 8.99 4.08
N THR A 140 19.19 8.96 3.66
CA THR A 140 19.62 9.58 2.41
C THR A 140 19.03 8.88 1.19
N GLU A 141 19.07 7.55 1.15
CA GLU A 141 18.46 6.75 0.08
C GLU A 141 16.94 6.91 0.04
N ILE A 142 16.29 7.00 1.21
CA ILE A 142 14.85 7.27 1.28
C ILE A 142 14.50 8.65 0.72
N ARG A 143 15.25 9.71 1.05
CA ARG A 143 15.04 11.06 0.47
C ARG A 143 15.23 11.03 -1.05
N GLU A 144 16.20 10.28 -1.54
CA GLU A 144 16.43 10.07 -2.96
C GLU A 144 15.25 9.34 -3.62
N LEU A 145 14.71 8.29 -2.98
CA LEU A 145 13.52 7.58 -3.45
C LEU A 145 12.29 8.49 -3.49
N ILE A 146 12.04 9.25 -2.42
CA ILE A 146 10.93 10.23 -2.34
C ILE A 146 11.04 11.25 -3.48
N THR A 147 12.21 11.82 -3.69
CA THR A 147 12.46 12.81 -4.75
C THR A 147 12.24 12.20 -6.14
N TYR A 148 12.73 10.97 -6.34
CA TYR A 148 12.57 10.25 -7.60
C TYR A 148 11.10 9.94 -7.91
N ALA A 149 10.35 9.40 -6.93
CA ALA A 149 8.93 9.08 -7.05
C ALA A 149 8.07 10.33 -7.29
N LYS A 150 8.34 11.40 -6.53
CA LYS A 150 7.68 12.71 -6.69
C LYS A 150 7.85 13.29 -8.08
N GLY A 151 8.99 13.03 -8.73
CA GLY A 151 9.25 13.43 -10.13
C GLY A 151 8.28 12.82 -11.14
N TYR A 152 7.61 11.73 -10.79
CA TYR A 152 6.57 11.06 -11.57
C TYR A 152 5.15 11.22 -10.98
N GLY A 153 5.00 12.06 -9.97
CA GLY A 153 3.72 12.25 -9.28
C GLY A 153 3.31 11.06 -8.42
N ILE A 154 4.28 10.26 -7.96
CA ILE A 154 4.07 9.12 -7.06
C ILE A 154 4.49 9.54 -5.64
N GLU A 155 3.59 9.38 -4.69
CA GLU A 155 3.81 9.62 -3.28
C GLU A 155 4.32 8.34 -2.58
N ILE A 156 5.26 8.49 -1.65
CA ILE A 156 5.72 7.38 -0.81
C ILE A 156 4.94 7.39 0.50
N ILE A 157 4.23 6.31 0.81
CA ILE A 157 3.52 6.15 2.08
C ILE A 157 4.39 5.34 3.02
N PRO A 158 4.83 5.88 4.17
CA PRO A 158 5.50 5.11 5.20
C PRO A 158 4.52 4.15 5.87
N ASP A 159 4.99 2.92 6.13
CA ASP A 159 4.22 1.86 6.75
C ASP A 159 5.08 1.16 7.83
N PHE A 160 4.65 1.30 9.09
CA PHE A 160 5.29 0.73 10.27
C PHE A 160 4.26 0.08 11.15
N ASP A 161 4.35 -1.23 11.32
CA ASP A 161 3.39 -1.98 12.10
C ASP A 161 3.52 -1.74 13.60
N SER A 162 2.35 -1.67 14.23
CA SER A 162 2.14 -1.91 15.64
C SER A 162 0.65 -2.19 15.91
N PRO A 163 0.31 -2.89 16.99
CA PRO A 163 1.15 -3.49 18.03
C PRO A 163 1.62 -4.91 17.73
N GLY A 164 1.21 -5.49 16.58
CA GLY A 164 1.71 -6.76 16.04
C GLY A 164 3.00 -6.58 15.23
N HIS A 165 3.54 -7.69 14.69
CA HIS A 165 4.68 -7.72 13.74
C HIS A 165 5.97 -7.07 14.25
N LEU A 166 6.21 -7.05 15.57
CA LEU A 166 7.31 -6.31 16.22
C LEU A 166 8.45 -7.19 16.71
N LYS A 167 8.56 -8.46 16.30
CA LYS A 167 9.57 -9.37 16.84
C LYS A 167 11.01 -8.85 16.71
N GLN A 168 11.36 -8.20 15.58
CA GLN A 168 12.68 -7.59 15.39
C GLN A 168 12.94 -6.50 16.43
N VAL A 169 11.97 -5.64 16.69
CA VAL A 169 12.07 -4.55 17.68
C VAL A 169 12.09 -5.12 19.09
N LEU A 170 11.18 -6.02 19.40
CA LEU A 170 11.02 -6.60 20.73
C LEU A 170 12.16 -7.57 21.12
N ALA A 171 12.97 -8.04 20.17
CA ALA A 171 14.20 -8.76 20.47
C ALA A 171 15.21 -7.87 21.22
N THR A 172 15.17 -6.55 20.99
CA THR A 172 15.99 -5.56 21.74
C THR A 172 15.37 -5.18 23.08
N TYR A 173 14.04 -5.19 23.18
CA TYR A 173 13.27 -4.76 24.37
C TYR A 173 12.29 -5.86 24.82
N PRO A 174 12.79 -7.05 25.26
CA PRO A 174 11.93 -8.19 25.58
C PRO A 174 10.96 -7.93 26.76
N GLU A 175 11.23 -6.93 27.60
CA GLU A 175 10.35 -6.48 28.69
C GLU A 175 9.05 -5.87 28.19
N TRP A 176 8.98 -5.43 26.94
CA TRP A 176 7.80 -4.87 26.31
C TRP A 176 6.96 -5.90 25.51
N CYS A 177 7.36 -7.17 25.53
CA CYS A 177 6.55 -8.23 24.94
C CYS A 177 5.25 -8.45 25.72
N LEU A 178 4.16 -8.75 25.01
CA LEU A 178 2.85 -8.99 25.62
C LEU A 178 2.84 -10.28 26.44
N PRO A 179 2.51 -10.23 27.76
CA PRO A 179 2.37 -11.43 28.61
C PRO A 179 1.19 -12.32 28.17
N ASN A 180 1.38 -13.64 28.22
CA ASN A 180 0.37 -14.61 27.87
C ASN A 180 -0.05 -15.49 29.08
N ALA A 181 -1.15 -16.25 28.93
CA ALA A 181 -1.74 -17.09 29.97
C ALA A 181 -0.83 -18.22 30.46
N THR A 182 0.21 -18.60 29.72
CA THR A 182 1.15 -19.67 30.12
C THR A 182 2.25 -19.19 31.05
N GLY A 183 2.30 -17.90 31.37
CA GLY A 183 3.36 -17.24 32.12
C GLY A 183 4.58 -16.88 31.26
N GLY A 184 4.48 -17.01 29.95
CA GLY A 184 5.44 -16.50 28.95
C GLY A 184 4.97 -15.19 28.32
N VAL A 185 5.54 -14.87 27.15
CA VAL A 185 5.19 -13.68 26.37
C VAL A 185 4.97 -14.04 24.89
N ASP A 186 4.22 -13.22 24.16
CA ASP A 186 4.25 -13.21 22.70
C ASP A 186 5.34 -12.25 22.23
N ALA A 187 6.38 -12.80 21.64
CA ALA A 187 7.55 -12.04 21.20
C ALA A 187 7.29 -11.17 19.95
N ARG A 188 6.11 -11.28 19.33
CA ARG A 188 5.71 -10.49 18.15
C ARG A 188 4.81 -9.31 18.53
N ALA A 189 4.21 -9.37 19.72
CA ALA A 189 3.17 -8.45 20.15
C ALA A 189 3.67 -7.52 21.27
N LEU A 190 3.44 -6.23 21.09
CA LEU A 190 3.75 -5.20 22.08
C LEU A 190 2.79 -5.29 23.27
N ASN A 191 3.30 -5.13 24.48
CA ASN A 191 2.47 -4.90 25.66
C ASN A 191 1.87 -3.49 25.62
N ILE A 192 0.71 -3.35 24.99
CA ILE A 192 0.00 -2.06 24.83
C ILE A 192 -0.49 -1.43 26.15
N LEU A 193 -0.39 -2.16 27.27
CA LEU A 193 -0.69 -1.65 28.61
C LEU A 193 0.52 -0.97 29.25
N ASP A 194 1.72 -1.16 28.71
CA ASP A 194 2.95 -0.54 29.17
C ASP A 194 3.13 0.83 28.52
N GLN A 195 3.14 1.87 29.34
CA GLN A 195 3.21 3.25 28.87
C GLN A 195 4.58 3.60 28.25
N GLU A 196 5.66 2.96 28.67
CA GLU A 196 7.00 3.17 28.10
C GLU A 196 7.07 2.53 26.72
N ALA A 197 6.51 1.34 26.55
CA ALA A 197 6.40 0.67 25.26
C ALA A 197 5.56 1.48 24.24
N VAL A 198 4.43 2.04 24.68
CA VAL A 198 3.59 2.91 23.85
C VAL A 198 4.33 4.21 23.48
N ALA A 199 5.02 4.82 24.45
CA ALA A 199 5.80 6.04 24.19
C ALA A 199 6.95 5.78 23.18
N PHE A 200 7.59 4.61 23.24
CA PHE A 200 8.61 4.20 22.29
C PHE A 200 8.06 4.12 20.84
N ILE A 201 6.90 3.51 20.63
CA ILE A 201 6.25 3.45 19.30
C ILE A 201 5.95 4.86 18.78
N ARG A 202 5.46 5.76 19.64
CA ARG A 202 5.22 7.16 19.26
C ARG A 202 6.51 7.89 18.84
N GLU A 203 7.63 7.62 19.50
CA GLU A 203 8.92 8.22 19.12
C GLU A 203 9.44 7.67 17.78
N ILE A 204 9.21 6.39 17.48
CA ILE A 204 9.47 5.82 16.14
C ILE A 204 8.63 6.56 15.09
N TYR A 205 7.32 6.68 15.30
CA TYR A 205 6.44 7.33 14.34
C TYR A 205 6.80 8.81 14.13
N LYS A 206 7.17 9.50 15.19
CA LYS A 206 7.62 10.89 15.13
C LYS A 206 8.90 11.03 14.30
N GLU A 207 9.88 10.14 14.48
CA GLU A 207 11.12 10.15 13.69
C GLU A 207 10.85 10.04 12.20
N TYR A 208 9.94 9.15 11.81
CA TYR A 208 9.63 8.97 10.40
C TYR A 208 8.61 9.97 9.86
N ALA A 209 7.73 10.53 10.66
CA ALA A 209 6.91 11.66 10.27
C ALA A 209 7.76 12.85 9.78
N GLU A 210 8.89 13.11 10.43
CA GLU A 210 9.84 14.14 10.02
C GLU A 210 10.54 13.82 8.68
N LEU A 211 10.74 12.54 8.36
CA LEU A 211 11.35 12.10 7.10
C LEU A 211 10.36 12.13 5.93
N PHE A 212 9.10 11.76 6.19
CA PHE A 212 8.04 11.64 5.18
C PHE A 212 7.09 12.84 5.14
N VAL A 213 7.57 14.02 5.49
CA VAL A 213 6.79 15.27 5.55
C VAL A 213 6.04 15.61 4.24
N ASP A 214 6.45 15.06 3.11
CA ASP A 214 5.80 15.21 1.81
C ASP A 214 4.65 14.20 1.58
N SER A 215 4.47 13.22 2.47
CA SER A 215 3.37 12.25 2.39
C SER A 215 2.10 12.79 3.05
N HIS A 216 0.95 12.48 2.43
CA HIS A 216 -0.36 12.74 3.04
C HIS A 216 -0.78 11.61 3.99
N TYR A 217 -0.23 10.41 3.79
CA TYR A 217 -0.67 9.19 4.47
C TYR A 217 0.44 8.59 5.32
N PHE A 218 0.03 7.90 6.39
CA PHE A 218 0.88 7.06 7.22
C PHE A 218 0.12 5.79 7.59
N HIS A 219 0.65 4.61 7.26
CA HIS A 219 0.07 3.34 7.65
C HIS A 219 0.69 2.87 8.95
N ILE A 220 -0.15 2.47 9.93
CA ILE A 220 0.30 2.08 11.26
C ILE A 220 0.10 0.58 11.55
N GLY A 221 -0.26 -0.22 10.52
CA GLY A 221 -0.52 -1.64 10.65
C GLY A 221 -1.85 -1.93 11.34
N ALA A 222 -1.79 -2.37 12.59
CA ALA A 222 -2.90 -2.79 13.45
C ALA A 222 -3.54 -4.13 13.05
N ASP A 223 -2.83 -4.96 12.29
CA ASP A 223 -3.22 -6.31 11.92
C ASP A 223 -2.59 -7.36 12.84
N GLU A 224 -3.17 -8.53 12.86
CA GLU A 224 -2.66 -9.78 13.44
C GLU A 224 -1.98 -9.65 14.83
N PHE A 225 -2.37 -8.62 15.61
CA PHE A 225 -1.80 -8.36 16.94
C PHE A 225 -1.80 -9.60 17.82
N VAL A 226 -2.98 -10.21 17.95
CA VAL A 226 -3.23 -11.48 18.65
C VAL A 226 -4.34 -12.24 17.93
N ASP A 227 -4.55 -13.51 18.25
CA ASP A 227 -5.77 -14.20 17.83
C ASP A 227 -6.99 -13.62 18.58
N PHE A 228 -7.72 -12.71 17.93
CA PHE A 228 -8.90 -12.05 18.50
C PHE A 228 -10.05 -13.02 18.83
N ASP A 229 -10.03 -14.25 18.36
CA ASP A 229 -10.98 -15.28 18.75
C ASP A 229 -10.54 -16.02 20.02
N ARG A 230 -9.29 -15.84 20.47
CA ARG A 230 -8.66 -16.49 21.63
C ARG A 230 -8.06 -15.50 22.64
N LEU A 231 -8.75 -14.38 22.88
CA LEU A 231 -8.25 -13.31 23.79
C LEU A 231 -8.04 -13.80 25.23
N GLU A 232 -8.65 -14.90 25.64
CA GLU A 232 -8.37 -15.56 26.93
C GLU A 232 -6.91 -16.04 27.08
N GLU A 233 -6.16 -16.15 25.99
CA GLU A 233 -4.72 -16.41 26.04
C GLU A 233 -3.91 -15.19 26.51
N PHE A 234 -4.54 -14.00 26.59
CA PHE A 234 -3.94 -12.74 27.03
C PHE A 234 -4.75 -12.12 28.18
N PRO A 235 -4.73 -12.73 29.40
CA PRO A 235 -5.59 -12.33 30.51
C PRO A 235 -5.41 -10.88 30.94
N THR A 236 -4.20 -10.31 30.82
CA THR A 236 -3.94 -8.91 31.13
C THR A 236 -4.77 -7.95 30.27
N LEU A 237 -4.92 -8.24 28.97
CA LEU A 237 -5.79 -7.44 28.08
C LEU A 237 -7.26 -7.56 28.49
N VAL A 238 -7.71 -8.79 28.82
CA VAL A 238 -9.09 -9.04 29.24
C VAL A 238 -9.41 -8.34 30.57
N GLU A 239 -8.50 -8.38 31.54
CA GLU A 239 -8.67 -7.73 32.83
C GLU A 239 -8.71 -6.21 32.70
N ALA A 240 -7.74 -5.63 31.96
CA ALA A 240 -7.71 -4.20 31.72
C ALA A 240 -8.96 -3.71 30.96
N ALA A 241 -9.44 -4.48 29.97
CA ALA A 241 -10.68 -4.15 29.25
C ALA A 241 -11.90 -4.17 30.16
N LYS A 242 -12.02 -5.19 31.03
CA LYS A 242 -13.15 -5.27 31.99
C LYS A 242 -13.12 -4.14 33.03
N GLU A 243 -11.96 -3.75 33.46
CA GLU A 243 -11.78 -2.61 34.37
C GLU A 243 -12.22 -1.31 33.73
N ALA A 244 -11.82 -1.04 32.47
CA ALA A 244 -12.07 0.22 31.79
C ALA A 244 -13.47 0.31 31.14
N TYR A 245 -14.01 -0.82 30.60
CA TYR A 245 -15.20 -0.85 29.76
C TYR A 245 -16.36 -1.69 30.32
N GLY A 246 -16.14 -2.33 31.47
CA GLY A 246 -17.16 -3.11 32.17
C GLY A 246 -17.04 -4.61 31.94
N PRO A 247 -17.85 -5.42 32.69
CA PRO A 247 -17.66 -6.87 32.83
C PRO A 247 -17.86 -7.66 31.53
N GLU A 248 -18.51 -7.09 30.52
CA GLU A 248 -18.74 -7.74 29.23
C GLU A 248 -17.60 -7.46 28.21
N ALA A 249 -16.64 -6.61 28.56
CA ALA A 249 -15.49 -6.35 27.72
C ALA A 249 -14.58 -7.59 27.57
N SER A 250 -13.98 -7.72 26.41
CA SER A 250 -13.33 -8.96 25.97
C SER A 250 -11.81 -8.90 25.87
N GLY A 251 -11.22 -7.69 25.91
CA GLY A 251 -9.81 -7.44 25.65
C GLY A 251 -9.58 -6.71 24.33
N ILE A 252 -10.49 -6.80 23.38
CA ILE A 252 -10.39 -6.08 22.11
C ILE A 252 -10.50 -4.56 22.30
N GLU A 253 -11.19 -4.12 23.34
CA GLU A 253 -11.41 -2.71 23.64
C GLU A 253 -10.09 -1.98 23.95
N VAL A 254 -9.17 -2.61 24.66
CA VAL A 254 -7.86 -1.98 24.92
C VAL A 254 -7.00 -1.92 23.68
N PHE A 255 -7.12 -2.89 22.76
CA PHE A 255 -6.50 -2.81 21.45
C PHE A 255 -7.09 -1.65 20.63
N ILE A 256 -8.42 -1.53 20.56
CA ILE A 256 -9.08 -0.43 19.85
C ILE A 256 -8.70 0.92 20.46
N ALA A 257 -8.61 1.02 21.80
CA ALA A 257 -8.18 2.24 22.47
C ALA A 257 -6.75 2.63 22.11
N TYR A 258 -5.84 1.65 22.08
CA TYR A 258 -4.46 1.85 21.63
C TYR A 258 -4.39 2.36 20.18
N VAL A 259 -5.13 1.73 19.27
CA VAL A 259 -5.15 2.17 17.87
C VAL A 259 -5.75 3.57 17.74
N ASN A 260 -6.85 3.86 18.44
CA ASN A 260 -7.46 5.20 18.43
C ASN A 260 -6.47 6.28 18.89
N ASP A 261 -5.73 6.00 19.96
CA ASP A 261 -4.72 6.92 20.50
C ASP A 261 -3.55 7.14 19.51
N LEU A 262 -3.11 6.10 18.81
CA LEU A 262 -2.09 6.24 17.77
C LEU A 262 -2.61 6.98 16.53
N VAL A 263 -3.87 6.74 16.13
CA VAL A 263 -4.50 7.47 15.03
C VAL A 263 -4.53 8.97 15.35
N ASP A 264 -4.97 9.34 16.55
CA ASP A 264 -4.98 10.73 16.97
C ASP A 264 -3.57 11.33 16.99
N TYR A 265 -2.60 10.60 17.55
CA TYR A 265 -1.21 11.03 17.61
C TYR A 265 -0.60 11.27 16.20
N VAL A 266 -0.78 10.33 15.26
CA VAL A 266 -0.23 10.44 13.91
C VAL A 266 -0.99 11.50 13.09
N THR A 267 -2.29 11.68 13.35
CA THR A 267 -3.10 12.78 12.78
C THR A 267 -2.55 14.13 13.24
N ASP A 268 -2.18 14.28 14.51
CA ASP A 268 -1.56 15.49 15.06
C ASP A 268 -0.18 15.79 14.45
N LEU A 269 0.51 14.74 13.94
CA LEU A 269 1.75 14.89 13.14
C LEU A 269 1.47 15.33 11.69
N GLY A 270 0.21 15.40 11.26
CA GLY A 270 -0.21 15.94 9.96
C GLY A 270 -0.61 14.92 8.90
N PHE A 271 -0.81 13.65 9.26
CA PHE A 271 -1.11 12.57 8.30
C PHE A 271 -2.57 12.10 8.38
N VAL A 272 -3.07 11.59 7.26
CA VAL A 272 -4.23 10.70 7.23
C VAL A 272 -3.74 9.29 7.54
N VAL A 273 -4.30 8.67 8.57
CA VAL A 273 -3.85 7.38 9.05
C VAL A 273 -4.57 6.24 8.32
N ARG A 274 -3.84 5.19 7.99
CA ARG A 274 -4.35 3.93 7.42
C ARG A 274 -4.09 2.77 8.37
N VAL A 275 -5.08 1.85 8.48
CA VAL A 275 -5.01 0.65 9.32
C VAL A 275 -5.57 -0.56 8.57
N TRP A 276 -5.06 -1.77 8.85
CA TRP A 276 -5.65 -3.01 8.36
C TRP A 276 -6.98 -3.33 9.03
N ASN A 277 -7.85 -4.09 8.36
CA ASN A 277 -9.23 -4.30 8.82
C ASN A 277 -9.44 -5.43 9.85
N ASP A 278 -8.54 -6.41 9.95
CA ASP A 278 -8.82 -7.72 10.56
C ASP A 278 -9.06 -7.70 12.07
N GLY A 279 -8.50 -6.72 12.79
CA GLY A 279 -8.65 -6.57 14.24
C GLY A 279 -9.97 -5.93 14.70
N PHE A 280 -10.77 -5.34 13.82
CA PHE A 280 -11.91 -4.52 14.21
C PHE A 280 -13.27 -5.19 13.94
N TYR A 281 -14.30 -4.79 14.74
CA TYR A 281 -15.71 -5.17 14.53
C TYR A 281 -15.94 -6.68 14.42
N ARG A 282 -15.48 -7.45 15.43
CA ARG A 282 -15.69 -8.89 15.50
C ARG A 282 -17.17 -9.22 15.70
N LEU A 283 -17.77 -10.02 14.80
CA LEU A 283 -19.21 -10.30 14.80
C LEU A 283 -19.65 -11.21 15.97
N ASN A 284 -18.75 -11.95 16.58
CA ASN A 284 -18.99 -12.81 17.75
C ASN A 284 -18.85 -12.08 19.09
N ARG A 285 -18.62 -10.76 19.08
CA ARG A 285 -18.43 -9.94 20.28
C ARG A 285 -19.32 -8.70 20.24
N LYS A 286 -19.73 -8.23 21.42
CA LYS A 286 -20.48 -6.98 21.54
C LYS A 286 -19.51 -5.81 21.46
N GLU A 287 -19.80 -4.86 20.58
CA GLU A 287 -19.03 -3.64 20.47
C GLU A 287 -19.22 -2.77 21.73
N GLN A 288 -18.12 -2.56 22.49
CA GLN A 288 -18.09 -1.65 23.65
C GLN A 288 -17.33 -0.37 23.34
N LEU A 289 -16.40 -0.42 22.40
CA LEU A 289 -15.63 0.70 21.89
C LEU A 289 -15.54 0.61 20.37
N SER A 290 -15.69 1.73 19.69
CA SER A 290 -15.53 1.82 18.23
C SER A 290 -14.16 2.35 17.85
N LEU A 291 -13.66 1.91 16.69
CA LEU A 291 -12.52 2.54 16.03
C LEU A 291 -12.90 3.99 15.65
N THR A 292 -11.96 4.93 15.82
CA THR A 292 -12.11 6.32 15.38
C THR A 292 -12.42 6.43 13.89
N LYS A 293 -13.11 7.51 13.48
CA LYS A 293 -13.38 7.80 12.06
C LYS A 293 -12.26 8.55 11.36
N ASN A 294 -11.22 8.92 12.09
CA ASN A 294 -10.09 9.70 11.56
C ASN A 294 -9.06 8.84 10.84
N CYS A 295 -9.42 7.60 10.44
CA CYS A 295 -8.56 6.72 9.67
C CYS A 295 -9.27 6.10 8.48
N GLU A 296 -8.49 5.66 7.50
CA GLU A 296 -8.94 4.86 6.37
C GLU A 296 -8.64 3.37 6.62
N ILE A 297 -9.52 2.50 6.12
CA ILE A 297 -9.43 1.05 6.31
C ILE A 297 -8.80 0.38 5.10
N SER A 298 -7.62 -0.18 5.26
CA SER A 298 -7.00 -1.09 4.29
C SER A 298 -7.66 -2.46 4.40
N TYR A 299 -8.69 -2.71 3.56
CA TYR A 299 -9.48 -3.94 3.61
C TYR A 299 -8.83 -5.02 2.74
N TRP A 300 -8.14 -5.98 3.38
CA TRP A 300 -7.39 -6.99 2.67
C TRP A 300 -8.06 -8.36 2.68
N THR A 301 -8.74 -8.73 3.76
CA THR A 301 -9.23 -10.10 3.94
C THR A 301 -10.49 -10.22 4.78
N ARG A 302 -11.13 -11.39 4.66
CA ARG A 302 -12.17 -11.92 5.54
C ARG A 302 -12.10 -13.45 5.56
N TRP A 303 -11.00 -14.02 6.02
CA TRP A 303 -10.85 -15.48 6.09
C TRP A 303 -11.69 -16.16 7.17
N ASN A 304 -12.16 -15.39 8.15
CA ASN A 304 -12.91 -15.88 9.30
C ASN A 304 -14.32 -15.24 9.31
N GLN A 305 -15.34 -16.04 9.58
CA GLN A 305 -16.73 -15.56 9.66
C GLN A 305 -16.98 -14.50 10.75
N ASN A 306 -16.13 -14.47 11.79
CA ASN A 306 -16.20 -13.48 12.86
C ASN A 306 -15.63 -12.10 12.47
N MET A 307 -14.90 -12.02 11.38
CA MET A 307 -14.41 -10.76 10.84
C MET A 307 -15.55 -9.99 10.16
N ALA A 308 -15.52 -8.67 10.30
CA ALA A 308 -16.52 -7.80 9.71
C ALA A 308 -16.52 -7.89 8.17
N PRO A 309 -17.71 -8.00 7.54
CA PRO A 309 -17.82 -7.82 6.10
C PRO A 309 -17.49 -6.38 5.69
N VAL A 310 -17.02 -6.19 4.46
CA VAL A 310 -16.65 -4.86 3.95
C VAL A 310 -17.80 -3.85 4.03
N ALA A 311 -19.03 -4.31 3.78
CA ALA A 311 -20.23 -3.47 3.88
C ALA A 311 -20.38 -2.79 5.25
N LEU A 312 -19.98 -3.48 6.34
CA LEU A 312 -20.09 -2.91 7.69
C LEU A 312 -19.19 -1.67 7.86
N TYR A 313 -18.01 -1.66 7.24
CA TYR A 313 -17.12 -0.49 7.28
C TYR A 313 -17.72 0.70 6.53
N PHE A 314 -18.29 0.48 5.35
CA PHE A 314 -19.02 1.51 4.61
C PHE A 314 -20.26 2.02 5.39
N ASP A 315 -21.07 1.11 5.97
CA ASP A 315 -22.24 1.45 6.78
C ASP A 315 -21.87 2.28 8.01
N LYS A 316 -20.69 2.05 8.55
CA LYS A 316 -20.12 2.85 9.64
C LYS A 316 -19.48 4.16 9.17
N GLY A 317 -19.39 4.41 7.86
CA GLY A 317 -18.90 5.66 7.27
C GLY A 317 -17.39 5.79 7.16
N TYR A 318 -16.66 4.66 7.03
CA TYR A 318 -15.22 4.68 6.72
C TYR A 318 -14.96 4.79 5.23
N SER A 319 -13.86 5.43 4.86
CA SER A 319 -13.19 5.22 3.58
C SER A 319 -12.51 3.86 3.60
N VAL A 320 -12.74 3.04 2.55
CA VAL A 320 -12.24 1.65 2.50
C VAL A 320 -11.39 1.44 1.26
N ILE A 321 -10.12 1.12 1.47
CA ILE A 321 -9.14 0.83 0.43
C ILE A 321 -9.26 -0.66 0.07
N ASN A 322 -9.30 -0.97 -1.23
CA ASN A 322 -9.40 -2.34 -1.72
C ASN A 322 -8.01 -2.97 -1.87
N HIS A 323 -7.58 -3.75 -0.88
CA HIS A 323 -6.35 -4.55 -0.89
C HIS A 323 -6.57 -6.02 -1.27
N ASN A 324 -7.76 -6.45 -1.54
CA ASN A 324 -8.26 -7.76 -1.92
C ASN A 324 -7.18 -8.86 -2.07
N ASP A 325 -6.99 -9.66 -1.02
CA ASP A 325 -5.98 -10.72 -0.94
C ASP A 325 -6.13 -11.81 -2.03
N ASN A 326 -7.32 -11.99 -2.57
CA ASN A 326 -7.58 -13.02 -3.57
C ASN A 326 -7.07 -12.64 -4.98
N PHE A 327 -6.83 -11.34 -5.23
CA PHE A 327 -6.41 -10.82 -6.53
C PHE A 327 -5.10 -10.01 -6.48
N PHE A 328 -4.78 -9.37 -5.34
CA PHE A 328 -3.72 -8.38 -5.26
C PHE A 328 -2.62 -8.71 -4.28
N TYR A 329 -2.64 -9.88 -3.62
CA TYR A 329 -1.56 -10.33 -2.76
C TYR A 329 -0.58 -11.18 -3.56
N TYR A 330 0.57 -10.57 -3.86
CA TYR A 330 1.73 -11.25 -4.38
C TYR A 330 2.61 -11.67 -3.19
N VAL A 331 2.42 -12.91 -2.72
CA VAL A 331 3.14 -13.46 -1.56
C VAL A 331 4.34 -14.26 -2.03
N VAL A 332 5.55 -13.77 -1.78
CA VAL A 332 6.80 -14.44 -2.19
C VAL A 332 6.89 -15.80 -1.50
N GLY A 333 7.05 -16.85 -2.32
CA GLY A 333 7.10 -18.24 -1.87
C GLY A 333 5.73 -18.90 -1.70
N GLU A 334 4.63 -18.21 -2.09
CA GLU A 334 3.27 -18.75 -2.00
C GLU A 334 2.91 -19.26 -0.60
N ALA A 335 3.37 -18.53 0.44
CA ALA A 335 3.12 -18.86 1.83
C ALA A 335 1.64 -18.70 2.20
N ALA A 336 1.24 -19.23 3.35
CA ALA A 336 -0.10 -19.09 3.94
C ALA A 336 -1.26 -19.52 3.02
N GLY A 337 -1.01 -20.35 2.01
CA GLY A 337 -2.02 -20.84 1.06
C GLY A 337 -2.31 -19.88 -0.11
N TYR A 338 -1.57 -18.79 -0.22
CA TYR A 338 -1.63 -17.90 -1.38
C TYR A 338 -0.96 -18.52 -2.61
N THR A 339 -1.43 -18.12 -3.77
CA THR A 339 -0.79 -18.36 -5.07
C THR A 339 -0.50 -17.02 -5.72
N TYR A 340 0.55 -16.95 -6.55
CA TYR A 340 0.87 -15.71 -7.24
C TYR A 340 -0.31 -15.22 -8.09
N PRO A 341 -0.71 -13.95 -7.96
CA PRO A 341 -1.71 -13.35 -8.83
C PRO A 341 -1.16 -13.29 -10.26
N THR A 342 -2.02 -13.48 -11.24
CA THR A 342 -1.65 -13.40 -12.65
C THR A 342 -2.40 -12.30 -13.37
N TYR A 343 -1.80 -11.79 -14.45
CA TYR A 343 -2.44 -10.83 -15.35
C TYR A 343 -3.79 -11.37 -15.81
N GLU A 344 -3.83 -12.61 -16.27
CA GLU A 344 -4.99 -13.28 -16.83
C GLU A 344 -6.12 -13.42 -15.80
N LYS A 345 -5.81 -13.86 -14.57
CA LYS A 345 -6.81 -13.97 -13.50
C LYS A 345 -7.46 -12.62 -13.18
N ILE A 346 -6.67 -11.56 -13.08
CA ILE A 346 -7.21 -10.22 -12.82
C ILE A 346 -8.02 -9.73 -14.03
N SER A 347 -7.55 -9.98 -15.27
CA SER A 347 -8.29 -9.63 -16.48
C SER A 347 -9.66 -10.29 -16.55
N ASP A 348 -9.74 -11.59 -16.29
CA ASP A 348 -10.93 -12.38 -16.51
C ASP A 348 -11.94 -12.30 -15.36
N GLU A 349 -11.47 -12.25 -14.11
CA GLU A 349 -12.31 -12.47 -12.94
C GLU A 349 -12.54 -11.22 -12.08
N PHE A 350 -11.60 -10.24 -12.09
CA PHE A 350 -11.69 -9.08 -11.22
C PHE A 350 -12.55 -7.97 -11.80
N THR A 351 -13.42 -7.41 -10.94
CA THR A 351 -14.14 -6.14 -11.18
C THR A 351 -13.88 -5.17 -10.04
N LEU A 352 -13.99 -3.86 -10.28
CA LEU A 352 -13.71 -2.83 -9.27
C LEU A 352 -14.61 -2.93 -8.03
N THR A 353 -15.79 -3.56 -8.17
CA THR A 353 -16.72 -3.80 -7.05
C THR A 353 -16.40 -5.05 -6.23
N THR A 354 -15.40 -5.84 -6.65
CA THR A 354 -15.02 -7.09 -5.98
C THR A 354 -14.01 -6.81 -4.86
N PHE A 355 -14.38 -7.15 -3.64
CA PHE A 355 -13.52 -7.13 -2.44
C PHE A 355 -13.16 -8.55 -2.02
N ALA A 356 -12.26 -8.66 -1.02
CA ALA A 356 -11.78 -9.92 -0.48
C ALA A 356 -12.92 -10.90 -0.17
N ASN A 357 -12.64 -12.20 -0.36
CA ASN A 357 -13.59 -13.30 -0.18
C ASN A 357 -14.84 -13.17 -1.10
N GLY A 358 -14.69 -12.59 -2.29
CA GLY A 358 -15.75 -12.46 -3.29
C GLY A 358 -16.89 -11.50 -2.91
N GLN A 359 -16.69 -10.68 -1.89
CA GLN A 359 -17.67 -9.68 -1.48
C GLN A 359 -17.87 -8.64 -2.59
N GLN A 360 -19.13 -8.26 -2.85
CA GLN A 360 -19.46 -7.24 -3.84
C GLN A 360 -19.96 -5.98 -3.14
N VAL A 361 -19.46 -4.84 -3.59
CA VAL A 361 -19.92 -3.52 -3.13
C VAL A 361 -20.81 -2.87 -4.17
N THR A 362 -21.67 -1.94 -3.74
CA THR A 362 -22.51 -1.14 -4.64
C THR A 362 -21.67 -0.07 -5.34
N GLN A 363 -22.24 0.54 -6.41
CA GLN A 363 -21.58 1.68 -7.07
C GLN A 363 -21.43 2.90 -6.15
N GLU A 364 -22.35 3.08 -5.20
CA GLU A 364 -22.25 4.12 -4.19
C GLU A 364 -21.08 3.88 -3.23
N GLN A 365 -20.89 2.63 -2.79
CA GLN A 365 -19.76 2.23 -1.96
C GLN A 365 -18.44 2.30 -2.74
N LEU A 366 -18.44 1.90 -4.02
CA LEU A 366 -17.26 2.05 -4.88
C LEU A 366 -16.84 3.52 -5.00
N ALA A 367 -17.79 4.46 -5.10
CA ALA A 367 -17.48 5.90 -5.11
C ALA A 367 -16.85 6.40 -3.80
N GLN A 368 -16.98 5.65 -2.70
CA GLN A 368 -16.35 5.91 -1.41
C GLN A 368 -15.04 5.14 -1.21
N THR A 369 -14.60 4.36 -2.21
CA THR A 369 -13.34 3.62 -2.21
C THR A 369 -12.24 4.53 -2.77
N PRO A 370 -11.34 5.09 -1.93
CA PRO A 370 -10.34 6.04 -2.40
C PRO A 370 -9.25 5.37 -3.22
N ALA A 371 -8.89 4.12 -2.88
CA ALA A 371 -7.75 3.43 -3.45
C ALA A 371 -8.00 1.95 -3.74
N ILE A 372 -7.27 1.45 -4.74
CA ILE A 372 -7.01 0.03 -5.00
C ILE A 372 -5.51 -0.21 -4.80
N ALA A 373 -5.14 -1.32 -4.16
CA ALA A 373 -3.76 -1.58 -3.78
C ALA A 373 -3.29 -3.00 -4.10
N LEU A 374 -2.23 -3.10 -4.89
CA LEU A 374 -1.43 -4.30 -5.08
C LEU A 374 -0.44 -4.41 -3.91
N ALA A 375 -0.40 -5.56 -3.23
CA ALA A 375 0.52 -5.80 -2.12
C ALA A 375 1.54 -6.90 -2.47
N ILE A 376 2.81 -6.59 -2.32
CA ILE A 376 3.93 -7.53 -2.47
C ILE A 376 4.43 -7.86 -1.07
N TRP A 377 4.03 -9.01 -0.55
CA TRP A 377 4.49 -9.57 0.71
C TRP A 377 5.68 -10.49 0.50
N ALA A 378 6.61 -10.51 1.43
CA ALA A 378 7.85 -11.26 1.31
C ALA A 378 7.99 -12.39 2.36
N ASP A 379 6.94 -13.15 2.59
CA ASP A 379 6.82 -14.18 3.63
C ASP A 379 7.93 -15.23 3.60
N ILE A 380 8.35 -15.67 2.40
CA ILE A 380 9.53 -16.53 2.22
C ILE A 380 10.55 -15.73 1.40
N PRO A 381 11.36 -14.85 2.04
CA PRO A 381 12.15 -13.85 1.34
C PRO A 381 13.16 -14.43 0.34
N ASP A 382 13.67 -15.63 0.60
CA ASP A 382 14.68 -16.29 -0.23
C ASP A 382 14.08 -17.10 -1.39
N ALA A 383 12.74 -17.19 -1.51
CA ALA A 383 12.09 -17.93 -2.59
C ALA A 383 12.26 -17.28 -3.96
N LYS A 384 12.50 -15.96 -4.00
CA LYS A 384 12.78 -15.20 -5.24
C LYS A 384 13.74 -14.05 -4.99
N GLU A 385 14.56 -13.76 -5.98
CA GLU A 385 15.37 -12.55 -6.00
C GLU A 385 14.51 -11.30 -6.14
N GLY A 386 14.92 -10.17 -5.52
CA GLY A 386 14.17 -8.93 -5.54
C GLY A 386 13.85 -8.44 -6.96
N ALA A 387 14.83 -8.49 -7.86
CA ALA A 387 14.64 -8.14 -9.26
C ALA A 387 13.58 -9.01 -9.97
N ALA A 388 13.44 -10.29 -9.61
CA ALA A 388 12.42 -11.18 -10.17
C ALA A 388 11.02 -10.78 -9.67
N VAL A 389 10.88 -10.48 -8.38
CA VAL A 389 9.63 -10.00 -7.77
C VAL A 389 9.14 -8.73 -8.48
N ILE A 390 10.02 -7.74 -8.65
CA ILE A 390 9.70 -6.48 -9.32
C ILE A 390 9.36 -6.71 -10.80
N THR A 391 10.05 -7.64 -11.46
CA THR A 391 9.77 -8.01 -12.85
C THR A 391 8.36 -8.57 -13.02
N GLU A 392 7.91 -9.42 -12.11
CA GLU A 392 6.57 -10.01 -12.16
C GLU A 392 5.47 -8.97 -11.83
N ALA A 393 5.75 -8.03 -10.90
CA ALA A 393 4.83 -6.97 -10.54
C ALA A 393 4.49 -6.02 -11.71
N PHE A 394 5.36 -5.90 -12.72
CA PHE A 394 5.10 -5.09 -13.92
C PHE A 394 3.78 -5.46 -14.61
N TRP A 395 3.51 -6.76 -14.74
CA TRP A 395 2.31 -7.26 -15.40
C TRP A 395 1.03 -7.00 -14.62
N LEU A 396 1.13 -7.07 -13.29
CA LEU A 396 0.00 -6.80 -12.40
C LEU A 396 -0.36 -5.30 -12.41
N GLN A 397 0.64 -4.44 -12.47
CA GLN A 397 0.42 -2.99 -12.61
C GLN A 397 -0.30 -2.66 -13.93
N ALA A 398 0.10 -3.31 -15.03
CA ALA A 398 -0.51 -3.09 -16.34
C ALA A 398 -2.01 -3.41 -16.32
N ILE A 399 -2.40 -4.58 -15.84
CA ILE A 399 -3.82 -4.98 -15.83
C ILE A 399 -4.65 -4.19 -14.82
N ILE A 400 -4.12 -3.83 -13.66
CA ILE A 400 -4.82 -3.00 -12.67
C ILE A 400 -5.13 -1.61 -13.25
N SER A 401 -4.17 -1.00 -13.97
CA SER A 401 -4.39 0.27 -14.65
C SER A 401 -5.53 0.19 -15.67
N LEU A 402 -5.53 -0.84 -16.51
CA LEU A 402 -6.61 -1.07 -17.49
C LEU A 402 -7.99 -1.19 -16.80
N LYS A 403 -8.07 -1.94 -15.69
CA LYS A 403 -9.32 -2.09 -14.93
C LYS A 403 -9.82 -0.76 -14.37
N VAL A 404 -8.92 0.05 -13.80
CA VAL A 404 -9.29 1.34 -13.20
C VAL A 404 -9.79 2.34 -14.24
N TYR A 405 -9.26 2.31 -15.45
CA TYR A 405 -9.73 3.16 -16.54
C TYR A 405 -10.82 2.52 -17.38
N GLU A 406 -11.30 1.33 -17.01
CA GLU A 406 -12.29 0.56 -17.80
C GLU A 406 -11.88 0.40 -19.28
N GLU A 407 -10.60 0.13 -19.49
CA GLU A 407 -10.06 -0.14 -20.81
C GLU A 407 -10.27 -1.60 -21.19
N THR A 408 -10.48 -1.86 -22.48
CA THR A 408 -10.50 -3.22 -23.01
C THR A 408 -9.09 -3.82 -22.89
N ASP A 409 -8.98 -5.02 -22.37
CA ASP A 409 -7.69 -5.70 -22.28
C ASP A 409 -7.12 -5.98 -23.68
N PRO A 410 -5.97 -5.38 -24.06
CA PRO A 410 -5.36 -5.59 -25.37
C PRO A 410 -4.53 -6.88 -25.44
N GLY A 411 -4.45 -7.63 -24.34
CA GLY A 411 -3.58 -8.78 -24.15
C GLY A 411 -2.17 -8.39 -23.64
N LYS A 412 -1.65 -9.22 -22.77
CA LYS A 412 -0.34 -9.06 -22.11
C LYS A 412 0.81 -8.82 -23.10
N GLU A 413 0.79 -9.49 -24.25
CA GLU A 413 1.81 -9.40 -25.29
C GLU A 413 1.99 -7.98 -25.84
N THR A 414 0.94 -7.17 -25.78
CA THR A 414 0.97 -5.77 -26.22
C THR A 414 2.03 -4.96 -25.49
N PHE A 415 2.32 -5.28 -24.24
CA PHE A 415 3.31 -4.60 -23.40
C PHE A 415 4.73 -5.20 -23.47
N SER A 416 4.93 -6.30 -24.23
CA SER A 416 6.20 -7.04 -24.22
C SER A 416 7.39 -6.21 -24.66
N GLN A 417 7.26 -5.32 -25.63
CA GLN A 417 8.34 -4.44 -26.07
C GLN A 417 8.75 -3.44 -24.98
N LEU A 418 7.76 -2.85 -24.30
CA LEU A 418 8.01 -1.94 -23.17
C LEU A 418 8.68 -2.68 -22.02
N PHE A 419 8.17 -3.86 -21.68
CA PHE A 419 8.70 -4.73 -20.64
C PHE A 419 10.18 -5.07 -20.86
N GLN A 420 10.54 -5.56 -22.05
CA GLN A 420 11.93 -5.92 -22.38
C GLN A 420 12.89 -4.74 -22.23
N LYS A 421 12.46 -3.54 -22.62
CA LYS A 421 13.28 -2.33 -22.48
C LYS A 421 13.41 -1.91 -21.02
N TRP A 422 12.30 -1.90 -20.26
CA TRP A 422 12.28 -1.53 -18.85
C TRP A 422 13.10 -2.51 -17.98
N GLN A 423 13.02 -3.82 -18.24
CA GLN A 423 13.76 -4.84 -17.48
C GLN A 423 15.28 -4.58 -17.48
N SER A 424 15.79 -3.88 -18.50
CA SER A 424 17.21 -3.50 -18.56
C SER A 424 17.64 -2.59 -17.40
N LEU A 425 16.72 -1.91 -16.71
CA LEU A 425 17.03 -1.11 -15.51
C LEU A 425 17.47 -1.97 -14.32
N LEU A 426 16.94 -3.19 -14.22
CA LEU A 426 17.30 -4.13 -13.16
C LEU A 426 18.64 -4.85 -13.43
N THR A 427 18.99 -5.07 -14.69
CA THR A 427 20.14 -5.89 -15.10
C THR A 427 21.42 -5.08 -15.36
N LYS A 428 21.33 -3.80 -15.70
CA LYS A 428 22.54 -2.98 -15.93
C LYS A 428 23.28 -2.72 -14.62
N GLU A 429 24.49 -3.23 -14.50
CA GLU A 429 25.49 -2.71 -13.55
C GLU A 429 25.81 -1.25 -13.92
N ARG A 430 25.78 -0.37 -12.94
CA ARG A 430 26.31 1.01 -13.10
C ARG A 430 27.75 1.04 -12.68
#